data_82d244335ebb0a386512099c43c5e7e7
#
_entry.id   82d244335ebb0a386512099c43c5e7e7
#
_cell.length_a   1.000
_cell.length_b   1.000
_cell.length_c   1.000
_cell.angle_alpha   90.00
_cell.angle_beta   90.00
_cell.angle_gamma   90.00
#
_symmetry.space_group_name_H-M   'P 1'
#
loop_
_entity.id
_entity.type
_entity.pdbx_description
1 polymer ?
#
loop_
_entity_poly.entity_id
_entity_poly.type
_entity_poly.pdbx_seq_one_letter_code
_entity_poly.pdbx_strand_id
1 'polypeptide(L)'
;APIKQVWDGQGLDYEYFVLVKGGPNEADAKKALAMMTSTEGLAGSAKYIAYAPWRKSSLKVMAAGEPWYKDGKTNMVPQMPTAPANTKNYFLVDPIFWADNGTELGEKWEAMKSGL
;
A
#
# COMPACT_ATOMS: atom_id res chain seq x y z
N ALA A 1 -8.08 -20.76 -6.57
CA ALA A 1 -9.15 -20.69 -5.56
C ALA A 1 -10.12 -19.56 -5.94
N PRO A 2 -11.42 -19.72 -5.77
CA PRO A 2 -12.41 -18.67 -6.04
C PRO A 2 -12.37 -17.62 -4.90
N ILE A 3 -11.43 -16.69 -5.01
CA ILE A 3 -11.27 -15.60 -4.03
C ILE A 3 -11.88 -14.33 -4.62
N LYS A 4 -12.71 -13.65 -3.83
CA LYS A 4 -13.27 -12.34 -4.15
C LYS A 4 -12.78 -11.32 -3.14
N GLN A 5 -12.27 -10.20 -3.62
CA GLN A 5 -11.88 -9.08 -2.78
C GLN A 5 -13.12 -8.26 -2.40
N VAL A 6 -13.24 -7.93 -1.12
CA VAL A 6 -14.30 -7.08 -0.57
C VAL A 6 -13.63 -5.85 0.02
N TRP A 7 -14.04 -4.66 -0.43
CA TRP A 7 -13.47 -3.40 0.00
C TRP A 7 -14.22 -2.75 1.17
N ASP A 8 -15.46 -3.18 1.40
CA ASP A 8 -16.28 -2.64 2.48
C ASP A 8 -15.70 -3.06 3.84
N GLY A 9 -15.43 -2.09 4.71
CA GLY A 9 -14.80 -2.33 6.00
C GLY A 9 -13.30 -2.64 5.93
N GLN A 10 -12.61 -2.26 4.84
CA GLN A 10 -11.16 -2.48 4.73
C GLN A 10 -10.36 -1.71 5.79
N GLY A 11 -9.28 -2.31 6.28
CA GLY A 11 -8.26 -1.62 7.06
C GLY A 11 -7.22 -0.98 6.13
N LEU A 12 -6.98 0.31 6.31
CA LEU A 12 -5.89 1.03 5.64
C LEU A 12 -4.76 1.24 6.64
N ASP A 13 -3.56 0.83 6.23
CA ASP A 13 -2.33 1.08 6.97
C ASP A 13 -1.42 2.01 6.18
N TYR A 14 -0.52 2.70 6.88
CA TYR A 14 0.44 3.62 6.29
C TYR A 14 1.82 2.98 6.23
N GLU A 15 2.42 2.99 5.06
CA GLU A 15 3.83 2.69 4.91
C GLU A 15 4.63 3.98 4.70
N TYR A 16 5.82 4.04 5.30
CA TYR A 16 6.63 5.25 5.34
C TYR A 16 8.00 5.01 4.72
N PHE A 17 8.41 5.95 3.87
CA PHE A 17 9.83 6.11 3.57
C PHE A 17 10.46 6.99 4.64
N VAL A 18 11.56 6.52 5.23
CA VAL A 18 12.25 7.25 6.28
C VAL A 18 13.72 7.48 5.92
N LEU A 19 14.27 8.58 6.42
CA LEU A 19 15.71 8.84 6.37
C LEU A 19 16.32 8.45 7.71
N VAL A 20 17.34 7.59 7.66
CA VAL A 20 18.09 7.20 8.87
C VAL A 20 18.96 8.38 9.31
N LYS A 21 18.74 8.86 10.54
CA LYS A 21 19.50 9.95 11.14
C LYS A 21 21.00 9.58 11.24
N GLY A 22 21.87 10.48 10.81
CA GLY A 22 23.32 10.26 10.87
C GLY A 22 23.88 9.37 9.75
N GLY A 23 23.10 9.06 8.73
CA GLY A 23 23.60 8.38 7.53
C GLY A 23 24.63 9.23 6.77
N PRO A 24 25.63 8.61 6.12
CA PRO A 24 26.77 9.34 5.52
C PRO A 24 26.39 10.18 4.29
N ASN A 25 25.26 9.89 3.63
CA ASN A 25 24.84 10.50 2.36
C ASN A 25 23.46 11.15 2.47
N GLU A 26 23.19 11.89 3.53
CA GLU A 26 21.85 12.45 3.81
C GLU A 26 21.31 13.31 2.67
N ALA A 27 22.16 14.11 2.01
CA ALA A 27 21.74 14.98 0.91
C ALA A 27 21.24 14.17 -0.30
N ASP A 28 21.91 13.09 -0.66
CA ASP A 28 21.50 12.24 -1.78
C ASP A 28 20.33 11.33 -1.41
N ALA A 29 20.27 10.88 -0.15
CA ALA A 29 19.13 10.16 0.37
C ALA A 29 17.84 11.01 0.32
N LYS A 30 17.91 12.31 0.61
CA LYS A 30 16.78 13.25 0.45
C LYS A 30 16.36 13.40 -1.01
N LYS A 31 17.28 13.46 -1.95
CA LYS A 31 16.97 13.50 -3.40
C LYS A 31 16.28 12.20 -3.84
N ALA A 32 16.83 11.06 -3.43
CA ALA A 32 16.25 9.75 -3.73
C ALA A 32 14.83 9.63 -3.16
N LEU A 33 14.62 10.04 -1.91
CA LEU A 33 13.31 10.06 -1.28
C LEU A 33 12.32 10.94 -2.05
N ALA A 34 12.73 12.14 -2.46
CA ALA A 34 11.89 13.03 -3.26
C ALA A 34 11.50 12.42 -4.62
N MET A 35 12.43 11.71 -5.27
CA MET A 35 12.18 10.99 -6.52
C MET A 35 11.22 9.81 -6.30
N MET A 36 11.46 8.98 -5.29
CA MET A 36 10.62 7.81 -4.97
C MET A 36 9.20 8.19 -4.60
N THR A 37 9.02 9.33 -3.91
CA THR A 37 7.71 9.86 -3.50
C THR A 37 7.10 10.82 -4.50
N SER A 38 7.71 11.02 -5.67
CA SER A 38 7.13 11.82 -6.75
C SER A 38 5.86 11.16 -7.33
N THR A 39 5.14 11.89 -8.15
CA THR A 39 3.97 11.37 -8.87
C THR A 39 4.33 10.14 -9.71
N GLU A 40 5.41 10.23 -10.45
CA GLU A 40 5.91 9.19 -11.35
C GLU A 40 6.52 8.02 -10.57
N GLY A 41 7.26 8.31 -9.49
CA GLY A 41 7.89 7.30 -8.64
C GLY A 41 6.86 6.38 -8.00
N LEU A 42 5.84 6.95 -7.36
CA LEU A 42 4.76 6.17 -6.74
C LEU A 42 3.88 5.44 -7.77
N ALA A 43 3.57 6.08 -8.91
CA ALA A 43 2.86 5.41 -9.98
C ALA A 43 3.68 4.26 -10.56
N GLY A 44 5.00 4.46 -10.76
CA GLY A 44 5.92 3.43 -11.25
C GLY A 44 5.98 2.20 -10.37
N SER A 45 6.01 2.36 -9.05
CA SER A 45 5.99 1.25 -8.10
C SER A 45 4.74 0.39 -8.24
N ALA A 46 3.58 0.99 -8.48
CA ALA A 46 2.32 0.28 -8.65
C ALA A 46 2.25 -0.62 -9.90
N LYS A 47 3.22 -0.53 -10.82
CA LYS A 47 3.37 -1.49 -11.94
C LYS A 47 3.81 -2.89 -11.48
N TYR A 48 4.46 -2.97 -10.34
CA TYR A 48 5.11 -4.20 -9.89
C TYR A 48 4.50 -4.78 -8.63
N ILE A 49 3.96 -3.91 -7.77
CA ILE A 49 3.29 -4.30 -6.52
C ILE A 49 1.93 -3.60 -6.43
N ALA A 50 0.96 -4.27 -5.83
CA ALA A 50 -0.41 -3.75 -5.68
C ALA A 50 -0.54 -2.77 -4.48
N TYR A 51 0.50 -2.01 -4.17
CA TYR A 51 0.48 -0.98 -3.14
C TYR A 51 -0.06 0.33 -3.72
N ALA A 52 -1.03 0.88 -3.06
CA ALA A 52 -1.71 2.06 -3.56
C ALA A 52 -0.89 3.32 -3.28
N PRO A 53 -0.64 4.15 -4.29
CA PRO A 53 -0.02 5.44 -4.05
C PRO A 53 -0.98 6.37 -3.29
N TRP A 54 -0.48 7.07 -2.27
CA TRP A 54 -1.24 8.09 -1.55
C TRP A 54 -1.40 9.40 -2.34
N ARG A 55 -0.60 9.61 -3.38
CA ARG A 55 -0.76 10.78 -4.24
C ARG A 55 -1.91 10.58 -5.22
N LYS A 56 -2.89 11.46 -5.14
CA LYS A 56 -4.00 11.52 -6.11
C LYS A 56 -3.50 11.74 -7.56
N SER A 57 -2.39 12.47 -7.73
CA SER A 57 -1.75 12.64 -9.03
C SER A 57 -1.21 11.32 -9.60
N SER A 58 -0.65 10.45 -8.78
CA SER A 58 -0.18 9.13 -9.21
C SER A 58 -1.33 8.23 -9.68
N LEU A 59 -2.47 8.25 -8.97
CA LEU A 59 -3.67 7.54 -9.42
C LEU A 59 -4.18 8.06 -10.78
N LYS A 60 -4.10 9.38 -11.03
CA LYS A 60 -4.46 9.95 -12.34
C LYS A 60 -3.54 9.46 -13.46
N VAL A 61 -2.23 9.40 -13.20
CA VAL A 61 -1.24 8.87 -14.17
C VAL A 61 -1.54 7.40 -14.48
N MET A 62 -1.81 6.60 -13.46
CA MET A 62 -2.18 5.19 -13.64
C MET A 62 -3.46 5.02 -14.45
N ALA A 63 -4.49 5.81 -14.18
CA ALA A 63 -5.75 5.75 -14.90
C ALA A 63 -5.62 6.18 -16.37
N ALA A 64 -4.75 7.15 -16.66
CA ALA A 64 -4.50 7.61 -18.03
C ALA A 64 -3.66 6.63 -18.86
N GLY A 65 -2.83 5.81 -18.20
CA GLY A 65 -1.93 4.85 -18.84
C GLY A 65 -2.40 3.38 -18.76
N GLU A 66 -3.70 3.14 -18.61
CA GLU A 66 -4.26 1.79 -18.54
C GLU A 66 -3.93 0.92 -19.79
N PRO A 67 -3.68 -0.37 -19.61
CA PRO A 67 -3.52 -1.13 -18.36
C PRO A 67 -2.18 -0.82 -17.68
N TRP A 68 -2.18 -0.64 -16.35
CA TRP A 68 -1.04 -0.14 -15.57
C TRP A 68 -0.31 -1.23 -14.77
N TYR A 69 -0.38 -2.46 -15.11
CA TYR A 69 0.35 -3.50 -14.41
C TYR A 69 1.44 -4.10 -15.30
N LYS A 70 2.45 -4.74 -14.68
CA LYS A 70 3.58 -5.36 -15.39
C LYS A 70 3.19 -6.42 -16.43
N ASP A 71 2.00 -7.00 -16.31
CA ASP A 71 1.46 -7.97 -17.27
C ASP A 71 0.88 -7.32 -18.55
N GLY A 72 0.77 -6.00 -18.58
CA GLY A 72 0.24 -5.23 -19.71
C GLY A 72 -1.25 -5.45 -19.99
N LYS A 73 -1.99 -6.08 -19.09
CA LYS A 73 -3.41 -6.46 -19.24
C LYS A 73 -4.29 -6.03 -18.08
N THR A 74 -3.76 -6.05 -16.87
CA THR A 74 -4.53 -5.79 -15.66
C THR A 74 -4.71 -4.29 -15.45
N ASN A 75 -5.97 -3.84 -15.37
CA ASN A 75 -6.29 -2.51 -14.88
C ASN A 75 -6.12 -2.48 -13.37
N MET A 76 -5.12 -1.78 -12.87
CA MET A 76 -4.79 -1.73 -11.44
C MET A 76 -5.61 -0.73 -10.66
N VAL A 77 -6.14 0.33 -11.28
CA VAL A 77 -6.84 1.39 -10.55
C VAL A 77 -8.04 0.89 -9.74
N PRO A 78 -8.94 0.05 -10.29
CA PRO A 78 -10.04 -0.52 -9.50
C PRO A 78 -9.58 -1.47 -8.39
N GLN A 79 -8.35 -1.98 -8.48
CA GLN A 79 -7.77 -2.92 -7.53
C GLN A 79 -6.99 -2.23 -6.40
N MET A 80 -6.92 -0.89 -6.42
CA MET A 80 -6.19 -0.13 -5.41
C MET A 80 -7.06 0.12 -4.16
N PRO A 81 -6.57 -0.12 -2.95
CA PRO A 81 -7.31 0.18 -1.73
C PRO A 81 -7.67 1.66 -1.60
N THR A 82 -6.86 2.56 -2.18
CA THR A 82 -7.10 4.02 -2.16
C THR A 82 -7.92 4.53 -3.36
N ALA A 83 -8.41 3.66 -4.24
CA ALA A 83 -9.31 4.08 -5.31
C ALA A 83 -10.60 4.67 -4.73
N PRO A 84 -11.15 5.75 -5.32
CA PRO A 84 -12.33 6.42 -4.77
C PRO A 84 -13.53 5.51 -4.56
N ALA A 85 -13.69 4.49 -5.40
CA ALA A 85 -14.76 3.51 -5.26
C ALA A 85 -14.60 2.59 -4.04
N ASN A 86 -13.35 2.36 -3.62
CA ASN A 86 -12.98 1.43 -2.56
C ASN A 86 -12.86 2.09 -1.17
N THR A 87 -12.82 3.42 -1.12
CA THR A 87 -12.66 4.19 0.12
C THR A 87 -13.96 4.74 0.70
N LYS A 88 -15.08 4.06 0.45
CA LYS A 88 -16.40 4.48 0.96
C LYS A 88 -16.58 4.12 2.43
N ASN A 89 -16.09 2.97 2.84
CA ASN A 89 -16.16 2.47 4.21
C ASN A 89 -14.82 1.79 4.54
N TYR A 90 -14.03 2.40 5.41
CA TYR A 90 -12.74 1.90 5.85
C TYR A 90 -12.42 2.40 7.26
N PHE A 91 -11.48 1.75 7.92
CA PHE A 91 -10.86 2.24 9.14
C PHE A 91 -9.35 2.37 8.95
N LEU A 92 -8.72 3.22 9.73
CA LEU A 92 -7.27 3.29 9.80
C LEU A 92 -6.77 2.27 10.82
N VAL A 93 -5.78 1.49 10.43
CA VAL A 93 -5.11 0.56 11.34
C VAL A 93 -4.44 1.35 12.45
N ASP A 94 -4.77 1.02 13.70
CA ASP A 94 -4.21 1.70 14.86
C ASP A 94 -2.88 1.03 15.25
N PRO A 95 -1.73 1.71 15.09
CA PRO A 95 -0.43 1.14 15.41
C PRO A 95 -0.24 0.89 16.91
N ILE A 96 -0.92 1.65 17.77
CA ILE A 96 -0.84 1.45 19.25
C ILE A 96 -1.57 0.17 19.61
N PHE A 97 -2.79 -0.03 19.10
CA PHE A 97 -3.52 -1.28 19.29
C PHE A 97 -2.68 -2.50 18.87
N TRP A 98 -2.04 -2.44 17.71
CA TRP A 98 -1.22 -3.55 17.23
C TRP A 98 0.08 -3.73 18.00
N ALA A 99 0.67 -2.66 18.53
CA ALA A 99 1.82 -2.76 19.42
C ALA A 99 1.46 -3.51 20.73
N ASP A 100 0.28 -3.25 21.25
CA ASP A 100 -0.16 -3.84 22.52
C ASP A 100 -0.72 -5.27 22.36
N ASN A 101 -1.39 -5.57 21.23
CA ASN A 101 -2.16 -6.80 21.06
C ASN A 101 -1.62 -7.74 19.98
N GLY A 102 -0.68 -7.27 19.13
CA GLY A 102 -0.26 -8.00 17.93
C GLY A 102 0.33 -9.38 18.21
N THR A 103 1.07 -9.55 19.32
CA THR A 103 1.65 -10.84 19.70
C THR A 103 0.56 -11.85 20.02
N GLU A 104 -0.37 -11.50 20.90
CA GLU A 104 -1.47 -12.39 21.31
C GLU A 104 -2.38 -12.75 20.12
N LEU A 105 -2.72 -11.76 19.30
CA LEU A 105 -3.54 -11.97 18.11
C LEU A 105 -2.83 -12.84 17.07
N GLY A 106 -1.51 -12.68 16.93
CA GLY A 106 -0.68 -13.52 16.07
C GLY A 106 -0.69 -14.98 16.53
N GLU A 107 -0.54 -15.24 17.81
CA GLU A 107 -0.62 -16.60 18.39
C GLU A 107 -2.00 -17.24 18.15
N LYS A 108 -3.08 -16.49 18.37
CA LYS A 108 -4.45 -16.95 18.09
C LYS A 108 -4.65 -17.27 16.61
N TRP A 109 -4.07 -16.45 15.71
CA TRP A 109 -4.12 -16.69 14.28
C TRP A 109 -3.39 -17.97 13.87
N GLU A 110 -2.18 -18.21 14.41
CA GLU A 110 -1.42 -19.42 14.13
C GLU A 110 -2.13 -20.66 14.69
N ALA A 111 -2.71 -20.57 15.89
CA ALA A 111 -3.50 -21.65 16.46
C ALA A 111 -4.73 -21.98 15.60
N MET A 112 -5.42 -20.98 15.08
CA MET A 112 -6.56 -21.19 14.18
C MET A 112 -6.12 -21.87 12.90
N LYS A 113 -5.03 -21.44 12.27
CA LYS A 113 -4.52 -22.06 11.02
C LYS A 113 -4.08 -23.50 11.22
N SER A 114 -3.50 -23.82 12.34
CA SER A 114 -3.04 -25.19 12.65
C SER A 114 -4.18 -26.17 12.95
N GLY A 115 -5.38 -25.65 13.23
CA GLY A 115 -6.60 -26.44 13.44
C GLY A 115 -7.45 -26.64 12.17
N LEU A 116 -7.00 -26.05 11.05
CA LEU A 116 -7.62 -26.22 9.74
C LEU A 116 -6.89 -27.31 8.94
#